data_254819846471aaa12e06866857c24d39
#
_entry.id   254819846471aaa12e06866857c24d39
#
_cell.length_a   1.000
_cell.length_b   1.000
_cell.length_c   1.000
_cell.angle_alpha   90.00
_cell.angle_beta   90.00
_cell.angle_gamma   90.00
#
_symmetry.space_group_name_H-M   'P 1'
#
loop_
_entity.id
_entity.type
_entity.pdbx_description
1 polymer ?
#
loop_
_entity_poly.entity_id
_entity_poly.type
_entity_poly.pdbx_seq_one_letter_code
_entity_poly.pdbx_strand_id
1 'polypeptide(L)'
;QQEGATLDEVATAAYAHLFQAFAEPTRLAIVQHLASGEHRVRDLVEHMGLAQSTVSKHVGFLVECGLATMRPEGRSTWYSLTQPELLRTLIAAAESLLDATGTQALLCTHLRLPHTHHATDTEKK
;
A
#
# COMPACT_ATOMS: atom_id res chain seq x y z
N GLN A 1 2.83 30.39 20.95
CA GLN A 1 2.66 29.95 20.83
C GLN A 1 2.22 29.26 20.39
N GLN A 2 2.00 29.17 20.33
CA GLN A 2 1.57 28.31 20.04
C GLN A 2 1.12 28.03 18.92
N GLU A 3 0.81 28.61 18.20
CA GLU A 3 0.30 28.19 17.09
C GLU A 3 1.19 27.71 16.21
N GLY A 4 2.21 28.21 16.08
CA GLY A 4 3.10 27.67 15.17
C GLY A 4 3.49 26.43 15.70
N ALA A 5 3.74 26.56 16.86
CA ALA A 5 4.07 25.42 17.49
C ALA A 5 2.99 24.51 17.34
N THR A 6 1.89 25.06 17.19
CA THR A 6 0.89 24.21 16.96
C THR A 6 1.00 23.76 15.63
N LEU A 7 1.64 22.77 15.43
CA LEU A 7 1.51 22.10 14.21
C LEU A 7 0.08 21.83 14.00
N ASP A 8 -0.24 21.67 12.79
CA ASP A 8 -1.59 21.32 12.46
C ASP A 8 -1.83 19.90 12.92
N GLU A 9 -2.49 19.76 14.04
CA GLU A 9 -2.73 18.45 14.61
C GLU A 9 -3.61 17.60 13.72
N VAL A 10 -4.54 18.24 13.01
CA VAL A 10 -5.39 17.48 12.10
C VAL A 10 -4.55 16.91 10.97
N ALA A 11 -3.66 17.73 10.42
CA ALA A 11 -2.80 17.25 9.34
C ALA A 11 -1.87 16.17 9.82
N THR A 12 -1.30 16.35 11.00
CA THR A 12 -0.39 15.34 11.55
C THR A 12 -1.11 14.02 11.72
N ALA A 13 -2.34 14.06 12.23
CA ALA A 13 -3.11 12.84 12.42
C ALA A 13 -3.44 12.18 11.09
N ALA A 14 -3.71 12.98 10.06
CA ALA A 14 -4.02 12.43 8.75
C ALA A 14 -2.84 11.70 8.15
N TYR A 15 -1.64 12.28 8.26
CA TYR A 15 -0.45 11.59 7.78
C TYR A 15 -0.15 10.34 8.59
N ALA A 16 -0.30 10.43 9.91
CA ALA A 16 -0.06 9.26 10.75
C ALA A 16 -1.02 8.15 10.40
N HIS A 17 -2.27 8.48 10.13
CA HIS A 17 -3.27 7.49 9.75
C HIS A 17 -2.91 6.85 8.41
N LEU A 18 -2.44 7.64 7.45
CA LEU A 18 -2.00 7.11 6.18
C LEU A 18 -0.87 6.11 6.36
N PHE A 19 0.15 6.49 7.12
CA PHE A 19 1.28 5.60 7.31
C PHE A 19 0.91 4.38 8.13
N GLN A 20 -0.08 4.51 9.01
CA GLN A 20 -0.55 3.37 9.77
C GLN A 20 -1.14 2.31 8.85
N ALA A 21 -1.74 2.71 7.75
CA ALA A 21 -2.29 1.75 6.80
C ALA A 21 -1.20 0.83 6.26
N PHE A 22 0.03 1.32 6.17
CA PHE A 22 1.13 0.54 5.64
C PHE A 22 2.05 -0.03 6.72
N ALA A 23 1.82 0.32 7.96
CA ALA A 23 2.70 -0.09 9.04
C ALA A 23 2.41 -1.50 9.52
N GLU A 24 1.28 -2.07 9.15
CA GLU A 24 0.92 -3.39 9.58
C GLU A 24 1.24 -4.37 8.45
N PRO A 25 2.09 -5.38 8.71
CA PRO A 25 2.59 -6.22 7.62
C PRO A 25 1.51 -6.91 6.79
N THR A 26 0.43 -7.35 7.41
CA THR A 26 -0.62 -8.01 6.65
C THR A 26 -1.29 -7.03 5.70
N ARG A 27 -1.54 -5.80 6.15
CA ARG A 27 -2.13 -4.80 5.28
C ARG A 27 -1.19 -4.46 4.12
N LEU A 28 0.10 -4.32 4.42
CA LEU A 28 1.04 -4.03 3.36
C LEU A 28 1.10 -5.17 2.34
N ALA A 29 0.98 -6.41 2.80
CA ALA A 29 0.93 -7.54 1.88
C ALA A 29 -0.33 -7.48 1.03
N ILE A 30 -1.45 -7.10 1.61
CA ILE A 30 -2.70 -6.98 0.84
C ILE A 30 -2.56 -5.89 -0.22
N VAL A 31 -1.94 -4.77 0.12
CA VAL A 31 -1.72 -3.71 -0.84
C VAL A 31 -0.90 -4.22 -2.02
N GLN A 32 0.12 -5.02 -1.75
CA GLN A 32 0.92 -5.58 -2.82
C GLN A 32 0.12 -6.52 -3.71
N HIS A 33 -0.75 -7.33 -3.12
CA HIS A 33 -1.62 -8.18 -3.94
C HIS A 33 -2.58 -7.36 -4.78
N LEU A 34 -3.17 -6.33 -4.18
CA LEU A 34 -4.11 -5.50 -4.93
C LEU A 34 -3.41 -4.68 -6.01
N ALA A 35 -2.12 -4.44 -5.86
CA ALA A 35 -1.37 -3.72 -6.89
C ALA A 35 -1.28 -4.54 -8.18
N SER A 36 -1.44 -5.85 -8.09
CA SER A 36 -1.41 -6.69 -9.28
C SER A 36 -2.77 -6.81 -9.95
N GLY A 37 -3.82 -6.28 -9.34
CA GLY A 37 -5.15 -6.33 -9.94
C GLY A 37 -6.21 -6.52 -8.89
N GLU A 38 -7.46 -6.53 -9.32
CA GLU A 38 -8.57 -6.72 -8.41
C GLU A 38 -8.54 -8.10 -7.77
N HIS A 39 -8.97 -8.16 -6.52
CA HIS A 39 -9.06 -9.42 -5.79
C HIS A 39 -10.31 -9.39 -4.93
N ARG A 40 -10.88 -10.58 -4.72
CA ARG A 40 -11.94 -10.76 -3.72
C ARG A 40 -11.26 -11.18 -2.44
N VAL A 41 -11.99 -11.08 -1.33
CA VAL A 41 -11.43 -11.51 -0.06
C VAL A 41 -10.95 -12.95 -0.13
N ARG A 42 -11.74 -13.84 -0.75
CA ARG A 42 -11.33 -15.24 -0.81
C ARG A 42 -10.07 -15.45 -1.62
N ASP A 43 -9.82 -14.60 -2.63
CA ASP A 43 -8.58 -14.70 -3.37
C ASP A 43 -7.39 -14.37 -2.47
N LEU A 44 -7.55 -13.33 -1.66
CA LEU A 44 -6.50 -12.95 -0.74
C LEU A 44 -6.28 -14.01 0.32
N VAL A 45 -7.37 -14.62 0.81
CA VAL A 45 -7.27 -15.69 1.77
C VAL A 45 -6.45 -16.83 1.19
N GLU A 46 -6.73 -17.19 -0.06
CA GLU A 46 -6.00 -18.27 -0.70
C GLU A 46 -4.53 -17.95 -0.87
N HIS A 47 -4.24 -16.71 -1.30
CA HIS A 47 -2.86 -16.34 -1.54
C HIS A 47 -2.06 -16.19 -0.26
N MET A 48 -2.71 -15.73 0.80
CA MET A 48 -1.97 -15.37 2.00
C MET A 48 -2.06 -16.41 3.11
N GLY A 49 -2.98 -17.33 3.00
CA GLY A 49 -3.10 -18.37 4.01
C GLY A 49 -3.60 -17.87 5.35
N LEU A 50 -4.37 -16.80 5.36
CA LEU A 50 -4.86 -16.22 6.59
C LEU A 50 -6.36 -16.41 6.71
N ALA A 51 -6.89 -16.25 7.93
CA ALA A 51 -8.31 -16.38 8.16
C ALA A 51 -9.07 -15.30 7.41
N GLN A 52 -10.28 -15.63 6.96
CA GLN A 52 -11.08 -14.67 6.22
C GLN A 52 -11.40 -13.45 7.05
N SER A 53 -11.68 -13.61 8.34
CA SER A 53 -12.00 -12.45 9.16
C SER A 53 -10.82 -11.51 9.27
N THR A 54 -9.62 -12.04 9.32
CA THR A 54 -8.42 -11.21 9.37
C THR A 54 -8.26 -10.40 8.09
N VAL A 55 -8.41 -11.08 6.95
CA VAL A 55 -8.27 -10.39 5.66
C VAL A 55 -9.36 -9.35 5.50
N SER A 56 -10.61 -9.70 5.82
CA SER A 56 -11.71 -8.76 5.69
C SER A 56 -11.50 -7.51 6.52
N LYS A 57 -10.99 -7.68 7.73
CA LYS A 57 -10.76 -6.54 8.60
C LYS A 57 -9.73 -5.60 8.00
N HIS A 58 -8.65 -6.14 7.48
CA HIS A 58 -7.59 -5.29 6.92
C HIS A 58 -8.00 -4.66 5.61
N VAL A 59 -8.72 -5.38 4.76
CA VAL A 59 -9.22 -4.80 3.53
C VAL A 59 -10.21 -3.68 3.85
N GLY A 60 -11.08 -3.90 4.85
CA GLY A 60 -12.02 -2.88 5.27
C GLY A 60 -11.33 -1.62 5.74
N PHE A 61 -10.21 -1.78 6.46
CA PHE A 61 -9.45 -0.63 6.91
C PHE A 61 -8.92 0.18 5.71
N LEU A 62 -8.43 -0.53 4.70
CA LEU A 62 -7.92 0.15 3.50
C LEU A 62 -9.02 0.91 2.79
N VAL A 63 -10.23 0.34 2.75
CA VAL A 63 -11.36 1.03 2.13
C VAL A 63 -11.72 2.27 2.93
N GLU A 64 -11.73 2.15 4.25
CA GLU A 64 -12.05 3.30 5.10
C GLU A 64 -11.03 4.41 4.93
N CYS A 65 -9.78 4.07 4.69
CA CYS A 65 -8.74 5.06 4.48
C CYS A 65 -8.78 5.68 3.09
N GLY A 66 -9.63 5.16 2.22
CA GLY A 66 -9.69 5.65 0.85
C GLY A 66 -8.59 5.10 -0.04
N LEU A 67 -7.84 4.11 0.43
CA LEU A 67 -6.75 3.54 -0.36
C LEU A 67 -7.20 2.39 -1.24
N ALA A 68 -8.35 1.82 -0.94
CA ALA A 68 -8.92 0.76 -1.75
C ALA A 68 -10.39 1.06 -1.98
N THR A 69 -10.92 0.55 -3.06
CA THR A 69 -12.33 0.69 -3.36
C THR A 69 -12.89 -0.69 -3.65
N MET A 70 -14.19 -0.81 -3.56
CA MET A 70 -14.80 -2.09 -3.79
C MET A 70 -15.88 -1.99 -4.84
N ARG A 71 -16.07 -3.05 -5.55
CA ARG A 71 -17.02 -3.13 -6.64
C ARG A 71 -17.80 -4.44 -6.50
N PRO A 72 -19.09 -4.37 -6.20
CA PRO A 72 -19.87 -5.60 -6.13
C PRO A 72 -20.13 -6.16 -7.52
N GLU A 73 -20.11 -7.46 -7.62
CA GLU A 73 -20.45 -8.12 -8.86
C GLU A 73 -21.07 -9.47 -8.51
N GLY A 74 -22.37 -9.59 -8.69
CA GLY A 74 -23.08 -10.80 -8.29
C GLY A 74 -23.01 -10.93 -6.78
N ARG A 75 -22.52 -12.07 -6.32
CA ARG A 75 -22.38 -12.30 -4.90
C ARG A 75 -20.99 -11.98 -4.39
N SER A 76 -20.14 -11.54 -5.28
CA SER A 76 -18.75 -11.24 -4.91
C SER A 76 -18.54 -9.75 -4.80
N THR A 77 -17.52 -9.39 -4.05
CA THR A 77 -17.08 -8.02 -4.00
C THR A 77 -15.61 -8.00 -4.35
N TRP A 78 -15.27 -7.17 -5.32
CA TRP A 78 -13.91 -7.05 -5.82
C TRP A 78 -13.27 -5.79 -5.27
N TYR A 79 -12.05 -5.89 -4.83
CA TYR A 79 -11.32 -4.78 -4.25
C TYR A 79 -10.16 -4.40 -5.13
N SER A 80 -9.88 -3.12 -5.24
CA SER A 80 -8.75 -2.63 -6.00
C SER A 80 -8.20 -1.37 -5.35
N LEU A 81 -6.97 -1.01 -5.71
CA LEU A 81 -6.37 0.21 -5.20
C LEU A 81 -6.99 1.42 -5.88
N THR A 82 -7.20 2.48 -5.11
CA THR A 82 -7.81 3.68 -5.67
C THR A 82 -6.82 4.54 -6.44
N GLN A 83 -5.57 4.58 -5.98
CA GLN A 83 -4.57 5.45 -6.59
C GLN A 83 -3.26 4.69 -6.76
N PRO A 84 -3.23 3.70 -7.64
CA PRO A 84 -2.02 2.87 -7.75
C PRO A 84 -0.78 3.65 -8.15
N GLU A 85 -0.92 4.67 -8.99
CA GLU A 85 0.26 5.42 -9.41
C GLU A 85 0.84 6.25 -8.27
N LEU A 86 -0.03 6.88 -7.48
CA LEU A 86 0.46 7.63 -6.34
C LEU A 86 1.09 6.72 -5.31
N LEU A 87 0.55 5.51 -5.15
CA LEU A 87 1.15 4.55 -4.24
C LEU A 87 2.53 4.15 -4.71
N ARG A 88 2.70 3.93 -6.01
CA ARG A 88 4.03 3.60 -6.53
C ARG A 88 5.02 4.71 -6.26
N THR A 89 4.58 5.96 -6.41
CA THR A 89 5.44 7.09 -6.13
C THR A 89 5.82 7.14 -4.65
N LEU A 90 4.86 6.90 -3.78
CA LEU A 90 5.13 6.89 -2.35
C LEU A 90 6.12 5.78 -2.00
N ILE A 91 5.91 4.60 -2.53
CA ILE A 91 6.80 3.47 -2.25
C ILE A 91 8.20 3.74 -2.80
N ALA A 92 8.31 4.37 -3.96
CA ALA A 92 9.63 4.70 -4.50
C ALA A 92 10.39 5.64 -3.58
N ALA A 93 9.70 6.63 -3.02
CA ALA A 93 10.33 7.55 -2.09
C ALA A 93 10.73 6.83 -0.80
N ALA A 94 9.87 5.93 -0.33
CA ALA A 94 10.18 5.17 0.88
C ALA A 94 11.37 4.25 0.63
N GLU A 95 11.43 3.64 -0.54
CA GLU A 95 12.54 2.78 -0.89
C GLU A 95 13.86 3.56 -0.89
N SER A 96 13.82 4.75 -1.45
CA SER A 96 15.02 5.60 -1.47
C SER A 96 15.43 5.99 -0.05
N LEU A 97 14.46 6.29 0.79
CA LEU A 97 14.74 6.66 2.16
C LEU A 97 15.37 5.50 2.91
N LEU A 98 14.82 4.29 2.74
CA LEU A 98 15.39 3.12 3.38
C LEU A 98 16.81 2.87 2.91
N ASP A 99 17.02 2.99 1.60
CA ASP A 99 18.35 2.77 1.05
C ASP A 99 19.35 3.78 1.62
N ALA A 100 18.94 5.02 1.76
CA ALA A 100 19.80 6.07 2.30
C ALA A 100 20.14 5.82 3.76
N THR A 101 19.29 5.09 4.48
CA THR A 101 19.54 4.80 5.88
C THR A 101 20.14 3.41 6.08
N GLY A 102 20.57 2.76 5.00
CA GLY A 102 21.30 1.52 5.12
C GLY A 102 20.50 0.24 5.01
N THR A 103 19.24 0.35 4.61
CA THR A 103 18.40 -0.82 4.50
C THR A 103 17.95 -0.97 3.06
N GLN A 104 18.25 -2.12 2.47
CA GLN A 104 17.75 -2.40 1.12
C GLN A 104 16.56 -3.32 1.24
N ALA A 105 15.41 -2.83 0.84
CA ALA A 105 14.18 -3.60 0.93
C ALA A 105 13.31 -3.24 -0.25
N LEU A 106 12.98 -4.24 -1.05
CA LEU A 106 12.19 -4.02 -2.24
C LEU A 106 10.87 -4.75 -2.11
N LEU A 107 9.80 -4.05 -2.40
CA LEU A 107 8.50 -4.67 -2.40
C LEU A 107 8.25 -5.29 -3.76
N CYS A 108 7.05 -5.79 -3.99
CA CYS A 108 6.75 -6.45 -5.24
C CYS A 108 6.85 -5.46 -6.40
N THR A 109 7.10 -5.99 -7.59
CA THR A 109 7.33 -5.14 -8.74
C THR A 109 6.10 -4.33 -9.10
N HIS A 110 4.91 -4.78 -8.74
CA HIS A 110 3.69 -4.03 -9.05
C HIS A 110 3.58 -2.73 -8.27
N LEU A 111 4.34 -2.61 -7.18
CA LEU A 111 4.36 -1.37 -6.42
C LEU A 111 5.61 -0.55 -6.65
N ARG A 112 6.43 -0.93 -7.60
CA ARG A 112 7.66 -0.19 -7.85
C ARG A 112 7.57 0.55 -9.16
N LEU A 113 8.20 1.71 -9.20
CA LEU A 113 8.21 2.50 -10.42
C LEU A 113 9.11 1.83 -11.45
N PRO A 114 8.66 1.75 -12.70
CA PRO A 114 9.44 1.06 -13.71
C PRO A 114 10.83 1.65 -13.91
N HIS A 115 10.97 2.95 -13.84
CA HIS A 115 12.26 3.53 -14.13
C HIS A 115 13.28 3.17 -13.08
N THR A 116 12.85 2.70 -11.94
CA THR A 116 13.76 2.40 -10.89
C THR A 116 14.75 1.35 -11.29
N HIS A 117 14.28 0.24 -11.83
CA HIS A 117 15.22 -0.74 -12.20
C HIS A 117 15.55 -0.63 -13.65
N HIS A 118 14.76 0.10 -14.38
CA HIS A 118 15.04 0.26 -15.74
C HIS A 118 16.37 0.93 -15.95
N ALA A 119 16.65 1.90 -15.12
CA ALA A 119 17.89 2.61 -15.27
C ALA A 119 19.07 1.69 -15.09
N THR A 120 18.92 0.68 -14.27
CA THR A 120 20.05 -0.15 -14.09
C THR A 120 20.11 -1.26 -15.04
N ASP A 121 19.01 -1.84 -15.37
CA ASP A 121 19.18 -2.99 -16.17
C ASP A 121 19.56 -2.67 -17.50
N THR A 122 19.43 -1.48 -17.97
CA THR A 122 19.87 -1.27 -19.27
C THR A 122 21.31 -1.44 -19.36
N GLU A 123 22.04 -1.18 -18.36
CA GLU A 123 23.36 -1.38 -18.59
C GLU A 123 23.78 -2.63 -18.27
N LYS A 124 23.12 -3.38 -17.72
CA LYS A 124 23.59 -4.59 -17.53
C LYS A 124 23.52 -5.35 -18.59
N LYS A 125 23.39 -5.17 -19.33
CA LYS A 125 23.35 -5.94 -20.30
C LYS A 125 23.91 -5.73 -21.04
#